data_a99e7210d837ee29e20539a90cc834be
#
_entry.id   a99e7210d837ee29e20539a90cc834be
#
_cell.length_a   1.000
_cell.length_b   1.000
_cell.length_c   1.000
_cell.angle_alpha   90.00
_cell.angle_beta   90.00
_cell.angle_gamma   90.00
#
_symmetry.space_group_name_H-M   'P 1'
#
loop_
_entity.id
_entity.type
_entity.pdbx_description
1 polymer ?
#
loop_
_entity_poly.entity_id
_entity_poly.type
_entity_poly.pdbx_seq_one_letter_code
_entity_poly.pdbx_strand_id
1 'polypeptide(L)'
;MNKEDFEKLPYRPCVGMMVLNRDGQVFIGRRLDGPEHVDAIHSWQMPQGGVEDGEDLYEAALRELAEETSIRSVTKLAEIPDWLSYDIPANIAGQAWKGRYRGQKQKWFALRFTGTDKEINILQPVGGHKPEFVEWRWEPMRNLPSLIVPFKRPVYEAVVKEFSRLA
;
A
#
# COMPACT_ATOMS: atom_id res chain seq x y z
N MET A 1 -5.61 10.37 23.81
CA MET A 1 -6.80 10.76 23.00
C MET A 1 -7.95 9.81 23.33
N ASN A 2 -9.10 10.35 23.61
CA ASN A 2 -10.26 9.52 23.92
C ASN A 2 -10.98 9.06 22.64
N LYS A 3 -11.90 8.09 22.77
CA LYS A 3 -12.60 7.50 21.63
C LYS A 3 -13.40 8.53 20.83
N GLU A 4 -14.07 9.45 21.52
CA GLU A 4 -14.89 10.47 20.87
C GLU A 4 -14.03 11.41 20.01
N ASP A 5 -12.89 11.86 20.52
CA ASP A 5 -11.97 12.73 19.79
C ASP A 5 -11.36 11.98 18.59
N PHE A 6 -11.01 10.71 18.77
CA PHE A 6 -10.48 9.87 17.70
C PHE A 6 -11.46 9.72 16.54
N GLU A 7 -12.74 9.47 16.84
CA GLU A 7 -13.77 9.28 15.81
C GLU A 7 -14.07 10.56 15.02
N LYS A 8 -13.66 11.73 15.51
CA LYS A 8 -13.80 13.00 14.80
C LYS A 8 -12.65 13.28 13.84
N LEU A 9 -11.56 12.52 13.91
CA LEU A 9 -10.43 12.73 13.02
C LEU A 9 -10.76 12.29 11.60
N PRO A 10 -10.20 12.97 10.57
CA PRO A 10 -10.41 12.56 9.19
C PRO A 10 -9.54 11.35 8.85
N TYR A 11 -9.86 10.70 7.73
CA TYR A 11 -8.99 9.72 7.10
C TYR A 11 -8.00 10.41 6.17
N ARG A 12 -6.76 9.92 6.14
CA ARG A 12 -5.73 10.41 5.22
C ARG A 12 -5.95 9.79 3.84
N PRO A 13 -6.11 10.60 2.77
CA PRO A 13 -6.28 10.06 1.42
C PRO A 13 -4.98 9.44 0.92
N CYS A 14 -5.07 8.18 0.45
CA CYS A 14 -3.93 7.43 -0.04
C CYS A 14 -4.31 6.63 -1.28
N VAL A 15 -3.29 6.14 -1.97
CA VAL A 15 -3.44 5.20 -3.09
C VAL A 15 -2.72 3.92 -2.75
N GLY A 16 -3.23 2.80 -3.25
CA GLY A 16 -2.59 1.50 -3.14
C GLY A 16 -2.45 0.88 -4.51
N MET A 17 -1.37 0.15 -4.74
CA MET A 17 -1.05 -0.42 -6.05
C MET A 17 -0.83 -1.92 -5.92
N MET A 18 -1.68 -2.70 -6.59
CA MET A 18 -1.46 -4.12 -6.79
C MET A 18 -0.75 -4.31 -8.11
N VAL A 19 0.55 -4.59 -8.06
CA VAL A 19 1.38 -4.80 -9.26
C VAL A 19 1.48 -6.28 -9.53
N LEU A 20 0.97 -6.71 -10.69
CA LEU A 20 0.91 -8.11 -11.08
C LEU A 20 1.96 -8.41 -12.16
N ASN A 21 2.73 -9.48 -11.96
CA ASN A 21 3.61 -9.98 -13.00
C ASN A 21 2.82 -10.84 -13.99
N ARG A 22 3.51 -11.39 -15.02
CA ARG A 22 2.83 -12.20 -16.06
C ARG A 22 2.25 -13.51 -15.50
N ASP A 23 2.73 -13.97 -14.37
CA ASP A 23 2.23 -15.20 -13.72
C ASP A 23 1.07 -14.93 -12.76
N GLY A 24 0.60 -13.68 -12.68
CA GLY A 24 -0.49 -13.30 -11.79
C GLY A 24 -0.08 -13.17 -10.32
N GLN A 25 1.22 -13.12 -10.05
CA GLN A 25 1.72 -12.88 -8.70
C GLN A 25 1.88 -11.40 -8.44
N VAL A 26 1.79 -11.02 -7.17
CA VAL A 26 1.72 -9.64 -6.72
C VAL A 26 3.03 -9.21 -6.06
N PHE A 27 3.48 -8.00 -6.39
CA PHE A 27 4.64 -7.40 -5.73
C PHE A 27 4.29 -7.06 -4.28
N ILE A 28 5.12 -7.55 -3.35
CA ILE A 28 5.06 -7.12 -1.95
C ILE A 28 6.45 -6.77 -1.44
N GLY A 29 6.50 -5.77 -0.55
CA GLY A 29 7.70 -5.35 0.14
C GLY A 29 7.57 -5.55 1.64
N ARG A 30 8.68 -5.86 2.31
CA ARG A 30 8.72 -6.02 3.75
C ARG A 30 9.23 -4.74 4.42
N ARG A 31 8.48 -4.24 5.37
CA ARG A 31 8.88 -3.09 6.18
C ARG A 31 9.69 -3.54 7.38
N LEU A 32 10.71 -2.77 7.74
CA LEU A 32 11.55 -3.05 8.90
C LEU A 32 11.05 -2.33 10.15
N ASP A 33 10.44 -1.16 9.99
CA ASP A 33 10.05 -0.29 11.10
C ASP A 33 8.70 0.39 10.84
N GLY A 34 8.34 1.28 11.76
CA GLY A 34 7.12 2.08 11.66
C GLY A 34 5.92 1.41 12.36
N PRO A 35 4.78 2.14 12.42
CA PRO A 35 3.59 1.63 13.13
C PRO A 35 2.96 0.40 12.48
N GLU A 36 3.31 0.11 11.23
CA GLU A 36 2.81 -1.04 10.50
C GLU A 36 3.70 -2.27 10.64
N HIS A 37 4.86 -2.12 11.30
CA HIS A 37 5.72 -3.25 11.60
C HIS A 37 5.31 -3.85 12.93
N VAL A 38 4.76 -5.06 12.90
CA VAL A 38 4.31 -5.80 14.09
C VAL A 38 5.31 -6.92 14.39
N ASP A 39 5.67 -7.68 13.36
CA ASP A 39 6.60 -8.80 13.44
C ASP A 39 7.10 -9.14 12.03
N ALA A 40 8.01 -10.12 11.92
CA ALA A 40 8.60 -10.50 10.64
C ALA A 40 7.59 -11.13 9.67
N ILE A 41 6.47 -11.67 10.17
CA ILE A 41 5.46 -12.35 9.34
C ILE A 41 4.47 -11.33 8.75
N HIS A 42 4.00 -10.38 9.57
CA HIS A 42 2.91 -9.46 9.22
C HIS A 42 3.39 -8.07 8.80
N SER A 43 4.62 -7.96 8.31
CA SER A 43 5.20 -6.68 7.87
C SER A 43 5.31 -6.57 6.35
N TRP A 44 4.73 -7.50 5.61
CA TRP A 44 4.69 -7.48 4.15
C TRP A 44 3.47 -6.71 3.66
N GLN A 45 3.68 -5.86 2.66
CA GLN A 45 2.58 -5.05 2.12
C GLN A 45 2.78 -4.74 0.64
N MET A 46 1.68 -4.42 -0.02
CA MET A 46 1.72 -3.84 -1.36
C MET A 46 2.14 -2.37 -1.25
N PRO A 47 2.74 -1.80 -2.32
CA PRO A 47 3.08 -0.37 -2.32
C PRO A 47 1.85 0.50 -2.10
N GLN A 48 2.04 1.59 -1.37
CA GLN A 48 0.98 2.56 -1.09
C GLN A 48 1.60 3.89 -0.67
N GLY A 49 0.83 4.96 -0.78
CA GLY A 49 1.33 6.25 -0.34
C GLY A 49 0.26 7.34 -0.37
N GLY A 50 0.60 8.51 0.15
CA GLY A 50 -0.32 9.62 0.26
C GLY A 50 -0.56 10.35 -1.06
N VAL A 51 -1.75 10.91 -1.19
CA VAL A 51 -2.13 11.77 -2.32
C VAL A 51 -1.85 13.21 -1.94
N GLU A 52 -1.19 13.96 -2.83
CA GLU A 52 -0.94 15.39 -2.64
C GLU A 52 -2.20 16.19 -3.02
N ASP A 53 -2.34 17.39 -2.47
CA ASP A 53 -3.48 18.26 -2.74
C ASP A 53 -3.59 18.53 -4.25
N GLY A 54 -4.77 18.27 -4.80
CA GLY A 54 -5.03 18.50 -6.23
C GLY A 54 -4.43 17.47 -7.18
N GLU A 55 -3.75 16.47 -6.66
CA GLU A 55 -3.14 15.43 -7.49
C GLU A 55 -4.19 14.43 -7.98
N ASP A 56 -4.09 14.05 -9.27
CA ASP A 56 -4.90 12.97 -9.82
C ASP A 56 -4.53 11.65 -9.13
N LEU A 57 -5.53 10.84 -8.78
CA LEU A 57 -5.30 9.61 -8.02
C LEU A 57 -4.41 8.59 -8.74
N TYR A 58 -4.61 8.42 -10.05
CA TYR A 58 -3.77 7.48 -10.80
C TYR A 58 -2.33 7.99 -10.92
N GLU A 59 -2.15 9.29 -11.13
CA GLU A 59 -0.81 9.89 -11.16
C GLU A 59 -0.11 9.74 -9.80
N ALA A 60 -0.87 9.89 -8.71
CA ALA A 60 -0.34 9.64 -7.37
C ALA A 60 0.12 8.19 -7.21
N ALA A 61 -0.65 7.24 -7.74
CA ALA A 61 -0.30 5.82 -7.69
C ALA A 61 1.02 5.55 -8.43
N LEU A 62 1.17 6.11 -9.63
CA LEU A 62 2.40 5.94 -10.42
C LEU A 62 3.61 6.59 -9.73
N ARG A 63 3.42 7.76 -9.14
CA ARG A 63 4.46 8.48 -8.41
C ARG A 63 4.92 7.69 -7.19
N GLU A 64 3.98 7.26 -6.35
CA GLU A 64 4.31 6.50 -5.13
C GLU A 64 4.97 5.16 -5.45
N LEU A 65 4.50 4.49 -6.51
CA LEU A 65 5.11 3.24 -6.93
C LEU A 65 6.59 3.44 -7.32
N ALA A 66 6.87 4.48 -8.10
CA ALA A 66 8.24 4.79 -8.50
C ALA A 66 9.11 5.19 -7.30
N GLU A 67 8.54 5.99 -6.38
CA GLU A 67 9.26 6.42 -5.17
C GLU A 67 9.62 5.25 -4.25
N GLU A 68 8.76 4.23 -4.15
CA GLU A 68 8.99 3.12 -3.24
C GLU A 68 9.79 1.97 -3.87
N THR A 69 9.62 1.73 -5.17
CA THR A 69 10.13 0.51 -5.81
C THR A 69 10.96 0.73 -7.06
N SER A 70 10.99 1.94 -7.59
CA SER A 70 11.58 2.30 -8.89
C SER A 70 10.83 1.70 -10.09
N ILE A 71 9.69 1.07 -9.89
CA ILE A 71 8.88 0.51 -10.97
C ILE A 71 8.17 1.63 -11.72
N ARG A 72 8.35 1.66 -13.05
CA ARG A 72 7.67 2.58 -13.96
C ARG A 72 6.96 1.86 -15.10
N SER A 73 7.39 0.64 -15.43
CA SER A 73 6.89 -0.13 -16.57
C SER A 73 5.60 -0.87 -16.17
N VAL A 74 4.50 -0.16 -16.17
CA VAL A 74 3.19 -0.72 -15.82
C VAL A 74 2.10 -0.23 -16.76
N THR A 75 1.05 -1.03 -16.90
CA THR A 75 -0.20 -0.64 -17.56
C THR A 75 -1.35 -0.85 -16.60
N LYS A 76 -2.33 0.05 -16.62
CA LYS A 76 -3.51 -0.06 -15.75
C LYS A 76 -4.41 -1.19 -16.20
N LEU A 77 -4.76 -2.10 -15.28
CA LEU A 77 -5.70 -3.18 -15.53
C LEU A 77 -7.11 -2.85 -15.03
N ALA A 78 -7.20 -2.30 -13.82
CA ALA A 78 -8.48 -2.06 -13.18
C ALA A 78 -8.29 -1.10 -12.00
N GLU A 79 -9.40 -0.61 -11.47
CA GLU A 79 -9.42 0.14 -10.23
C GLU A 79 -10.67 -0.22 -9.43
N ILE A 80 -10.60 -0.07 -8.12
CA ILE A 80 -11.78 -0.21 -7.25
C ILE A 80 -12.42 1.18 -7.16
N PRO A 81 -13.69 1.33 -7.57
CA PRO A 81 -14.31 2.66 -7.61
C PRO A 81 -14.50 3.29 -6.22
N ASP A 82 -14.70 2.48 -5.20
CA ASP A 82 -14.94 2.97 -3.84
C ASP A 82 -13.65 3.15 -3.06
N TRP A 83 -13.66 4.11 -2.13
CA TRP A 83 -12.59 4.24 -1.15
C TRP A 83 -12.69 3.10 -0.14
N LEU A 84 -11.56 2.47 0.17
CA LEU A 84 -11.46 1.47 1.24
C LEU A 84 -10.72 2.11 2.42
N SER A 85 -11.32 2.08 3.60
CA SER A 85 -10.74 2.75 4.75
C SER A 85 -10.45 1.76 5.89
N TYR A 86 -9.48 2.12 6.72
CA TYR A 86 -9.21 1.43 7.96
C TYR A 86 -8.84 2.44 9.05
N ASP A 87 -9.14 2.09 10.29
CA ASP A 87 -8.71 2.87 11.45
C ASP A 87 -7.41 2.27 11.99
N ILE A 88 -6.47 3.14 12.38
CA ILE A 88 -5.29 2.65 13.11
C ILE A 88 -5.70 2.37 14.56
N PRO A 89 -5.04 1.42 15.24
CA PRO A 89 -5.34 1.14 16.64
C PRO A 89 -5.16 2.41 17.50
N ALA A 90 -6.07 2.59 18.45
CA ALA A 90 -6.10 3.80 19.29
C ALA A 90 -4.78 4.03 20.05
N ASN A 91 -4.07 2.95 20.41
CA ASN A 91 -2.80 3.05 21.14
C ASN A 91 -1.66 3.64 20.31
N ILE A 92 -1.78 3.65 18.98
CA ILE A 92 -0.78 4.25 18.08
C ILE A 92 -1.29 5.49 17.36
N ALA A 93 -2.58 5.79 17.46
CA ALA A 93 -3.21 6.91 16.76
C ALA A 93 -2.59 8.27 17.10
N GLY A 94 -2.18 8.48 18.35
CA GLY A 94 -1.55 9.72 18.77
C GLY A 94 -0.13 9.94 18.23
N GLN A 95 0.51 8.88 17.74
CA GLN A 95 1.88 8.90 17.24
C GLN A 95 1.94 8.96 15.72
N ALA A 96 1.03 8.22 15.05
CA ALA A 96 0.99 8.18 13.59
C ALA A 96 0.54 9.54 13.05
N TRP A 97 1.27 10.06 12.04
CA TRP A 97 0.96 11.32 11.36
C TRP A 97 0.72 12.48 12.35
N LYS A 98 1.43 12.50 13.47
CA LYS A 98 1.32 13.53 14.51
C LYS A 98 -0.10 13.63 15.08
N GLY A 99 -0.85 12.52 15.10
CA GLY A 99 -2.20 12.47 15.66
C GLY A 99 -3.28 13.15 14.82
N ARG A 100 -3.01 13.44 13.54
CA ARG A 100 -3.95 14.18 12.67
C ARG A 100 -5.06 13.34 12.07
N TYR A 101 -4.86 12.04 11.96
CA TYR A 101 -5.77 11.14 11.24
C TYR A 101 -6.14 9.93 12.06
N ARG A 102 -7.35 9.41 11.86
CA ARG A 102 -7.80 8.18 12.48
C ARG A 102 -7.34 6.93 11.73
N GLY A 103 -6.91 7.10 10.48
CA GLY A 103 -6.48 6.03 9.59
C GLY A 103 -6.33 6.54 8.18
N GLN A 104 -6.47 5.64 7.21
CA GLN A 104 -6.39 5.99 5.80
C GLN A 104 -7.66 5.60 5.08
N LYS A 105 -8.01 6.35 4.04
CA LYS A 105 -8.92 5.91 2.99
C LYS A 105 -8.08 5.73 1.73
N GLN A 106 -8.23 4.58 1.08
CA GLN A 106 -7.33 4.18 0.00
C GLN A 106 -8.10 3.92 -1.29
N LYS A 107 -7.58 4.46 -2.38
CA LYS A 107 -8.02 4.14 -3.73
C LYS A 107 -7.05 3.14 -4.32
N TRP A 108 -7.55 1.98 -4.75
CA TRP A 108 -6.71 0.87 -5.20
C TRP A 108 -6.74 0.70 -6.70
N PHE A 109 -5.55 0.51 -7.27
CA PHE A 109 -5.35 0.25 -8.70
C PHE A 109 -4.63 -1.08 -8.88
N ALA A 110 -5.07 -1.85 -9.88
CA ALA A 110 -4.36 -3.05 -10.32
C ALA A 110 -3.57 -2.69 -11.58
N LEU A 111 -2.30 -3.02 -11.58
CA LEU A 111 -1.35 -2.66 -12.64
C LEU A 111 -0.63 -3.92 -13.13
N ARG A 112 -0.45 -4.05 -14.45
CA ARG A 112 0.36 -5.11 -15.05
C ARG A 112 1.80 -4.62 -15.17
N PHE A 113 2.74 -5.36 -14.56
CA PHE A 113 4.16 -5.09 -14.73
C PHE A 113 4.60 -5.55 -16.12
N THR A 114 5.18 -4.64 -16.91
CA THR A 114 5.64 -4.90 -18.28
C THR A 114 7.16 -4.87 -18.41
N GLY A 115 7.85 -4.58 -17.32
CA GLY A 115 9.32 -4.57 -17.29
C GLY A 115 9.91 -5.90 -16.84
N THR A 116 11.17 -5.85 -16.44
CA THR A 116 11.88 -7.01 -15.87
C THR A 116 12.22 -6.71 -14.42
N ASP A 117 12.52 -7.76 -13.64
CA ASP A 117 12.86 -7.61 -12.23
C ASP A 117 14.08 -6.70 -11.99
N LYS A 118 14.91 -6.51 -13.00
CA LYS A 118 16.07 -5.61 -12.94
C LYS A 118 15.68 -4.15 -12.73
N GLU A 119 14.47 -3.78 -13.10
CA GLU A 119 13.95 -2.43 -12.90
C GLU A 119 13.66 -2.15 -11.42
N ILE A 120 13.42 -3.18 -10.62
CA ILE A 120 12.98 -3.05 -9.23
C ILE A 120 14.17 -2.73 -8.33
N ASN A 121 14.12 -1.58 -7.65
CA ASN A 121 15.15 -1.17 -6.71
C ASN A 121 14.49 -0.49 -5.52
N ILE A 122 14.42 -1.19 -4.40
CA ILE A 122 13.77 -0.72 -3.18
C ILE A 122 14.75 -0.03 -2.22
N LEU A 123 16.04 -0.23 -2.41
CA LEU A 123 17.07 0.29 -1.50
C LEU A 123 17.58 1.68 -1.91
N GLN A 124 17.50 2.00 -3.22
CA GLN A 124 17.87 3.30 -3.79
C GLN A 124 16.78 3.75 -4.74
N PRO A 125 15.57 4.01 -4.23
CA PRO A 125 14.46 4.38 -5.11
C PRO A 125 14.70 5.73 -5.80
N VAL A 126 13.98 5.93 -6.89
CA VAL A 126 14.06 7.15 -7.69
C VAL A 126 13.77 8.38 -6.82
N GLY A 127 14.56 9.47 -7.01
CA GLY A 127 14.35 10.72 -6.30
C GLY A 127 15.02 10.81 -4.94
N GLY A 128 15.84 9.82 -4.56
CA GLY A 128 16.59 9.85 -3.31
C GLY A 128 15.75 9.73 -2.04
N HIS A 129 14.56 9.15 -2.14
CA HIS A 129 13.69 8.94 -0.99
C HIS A 129 14.26 7.89 -0.04
N LYS A 130 13.89 8.00 1.24
CA LYS A 130 14.26 7.00 2.24
C LYS A 130 13.59 5.66 1.88
N PRO A 131 14.33 4.53 1.91
CA PRO A 131 13.73 3.23 1.63
C PRO A 131 12.58 2.88 2.58
N GLU A 132 11.45 2.48 2.00
CA GLU A 132 10.29 1.98 2.76
C GLU A 132 10.40 0.49 3.03
N PHE A 133 11.06 -0.24 2.12
CA PHE A 133 11.16 -1.70 2.16
C PHE A 133 12.62 -2.15 2.29
N VAL A 134 12.83 -3.29 2.96
CA VAL A 134 14.15 -3.90 3.11
C VAL A 134 14.32 -5.17 2.27
N GLU A 135 13.22 -5.75 1.79
CA GLU A 135 13.22 -6.82 0.80
C GLU A 135 11.90 -6.82 0.05
N TRP A 136 11.84 -7.52 -1.08
CA TRP A 136 10.63 -7.64 -1.88
C TRP A 136 10.55 -9.04 -2.49
N ARG A 137 9.34 -9.43 -2.90
CA ARG A 137 9.13 -10.68 -3.64
C ARG A 137 7.81 -10.63 -4.41
N TRP A 138 7.66 -11.58 -5.33
CA TRP A 138 6.37 -11.85 -5.97
C TRP A 138 5.64 -12.89 -5.12
N GLU A 139 4.37 -12.66 -4.84
CA GLU A 139 3.58 -13.47 -3.93
C GLU A 139 2.24 -13.84 -4.55
N PRO A 140 1.76 -15.09 -4.38
CA PRO A 140 0.40 -15.42 -4.78
C PRO A 140 -0.61 -14.50 -4.09
N MET A 141 -1.54 -13.97 -4.88
CA MET A 141 -2.51 -12.97 -4.40
C MET A 141 -3.29 -13.45 -3.18
N ARG A 142 -3.67 -14.71 -3.14
CA ARG A 142 -4.47 -15.27 -2.04
C ARG A 142 -3.79 -15.20 -0.67
N ASN A 143 -2.46 -15.08 -0.65
CA ASN A 143 -1.71 -15.07 0.61
C ASN A 143 -1.63 -13.67 1.25
N LEU A 144 -1.96 -12.60 0.52
CA LEU A 144 -1.74 -11.23 0.97
C LEU A 144 -2.45 -10.88 2.29
N PRO A 145 -3.72 -11.27 2.50
CA PRO A 145 -4.39 -10.91 3.75
C PRO A 145 -3.74 -11.48 5.01
N SER A 146 -3.01 -12.59 4.89
CA SER A 146 -2.33 -13.19 6.05
C SER A 146 -0.92 -12.63 6.29
N LEU A 147 -0.43 -11.78 5.39
CA LEU A 147 0.92 -11.23 5.46
C LEU A 147 0.95 -9.75 5.85
N ILE A 148 -0.19 -9.08 5.81
CA ILE A 148 -0.33 -7.67 6.17
C ILE A 148 -0.58 -7.52 7.68
N VAL A 149 -0.20 -6.37 8.23
CA VAL A 149 -0.53 -6.03 9.61
C VAL A 149 -2.03 -6.21 9.87
N PRO A 150 -2.42 -6.87 10.99
CA PRO A 150 -3.82 -7.28 11.18
C PRO A 150 -4.88 -6.20 11.04
N PHE A 151 -4.61 -4.96 11.44
CA PHE A 151 -5.63 -3.91 11.34
C PHE A 151 -5.92 -3.45 9.91
N LYS A 152 -5.09 -3.85 8.93
CA LYS A 152 -5.33 -3.60 7.50
C LYS A 152 -5.93 -4.80 6.78
N ARG A 153 -6.04 -5.95 7.43
CA ARG A 153 -6.51 -7.19 6.78
C ARG A 153 -7.85 -7.04 6.07
N PRO A 154 -8.87 -6.39 6.65
CA PRO A 154 -10.16 -6.23 5.95
C PRO A 154 -10.03 -5.51 4.60
N VAL A 155 -9.16 -4.50 4.51
CA VAL A 155 -8.90 -3.81 3.25
C VAL A 155 -8.26 -4.76 2.23
N TYR A 156 -7.27 -5.53 2.66
CA TYR A 156 -6.59 -6.48 1.78
C TYR A 156 -7.53 -7.60 1.29
N GLU A 157 -8.42 -8.07 2.16
CA GLU A 157 -9.44 -9.05 1.76
C GLU A 157 -10.37 -8.48 0.69
N ALA A 158 -10.78 -7.23 0.82
CA ALA A 158 -11.63 -6.56 -0.17
C ALA A 158 -10.88 -6.38 -1.50
N VAL A 159 -9.61 -5.96 -1.46
CA VAL A 159 -8.79 -5.77 -2.66
C VAL A 159 -8.58 -7.09 -3.40
N VAL A 160 -8.24 -8.15 -2.68
CA VAL A 160 -8.04 -9.49 -3.25
C VAL A 160 -9.34 -10.00 -3.89
N LYS A 161 -10.48 -9.80 -3.22
CA LYS A 161 -11.77 -10.19 -3.76
C LYS A 161 -12.06 -9.50 -5.09
N GLU A 162 -11.82 -8.19 -5.18
CA GLU A 162 -12.09 -7.41 -6.38
C GLU A 162 -11.13 -7.75 -7.53
N PHE A 163 -9.85 -8.01 -7.23
CA PHE A 163 -8.83 -8.21 -8.24
C PHE A 163 -8.47 -9.68 -8.51
N SER A 164 -9.10 -10.64 -7.83
CA SER A 164 -8.78 -12.06 -7.99
C SER A 164 -8.91 -12.57 -9.44
N ARG A 165 -9.81 -12.00 -10.23
CA ARG A 165 -9.99 -12.32 -11.64
C ARG A 165 -8.80 -11.96 -12.52
N LEU A 166 -7.88 -11.16 -12.01
CA LEU A 166 -6.71 -10.68 -12.75
C LEU A 166 -5.48 -11.57 -12.54
N ALA A 167 -5.53 -12.47 -11.56
CA ALA A 167 -4.40 -13.35 -11.23
C ALA A 167 -4.21 -14.47 -12.26
#